data_d67e0b08fddc5a35558bbdcb9f0d57b5
#
_entry.id   d67e0b08fddc5a35558bbdcb9f0d57b5
#
_cell.length_a   1.000
_cell.length_b   1.000
_cell.length_c   1.000
_cell.angle_alpha   90.00
_cell.angle_beta   90.00
_cell.angle_gamma   90.00
#
_symmetry.space_group_name_H-M   'P 1'
#
loop_
_entity.id
_entity.type
_entity.pdbx_description
1 polymer ?
#
loop_
_entity_poly.entity_id
_entity_poly.type
_entity_poly.pdbx_seq_one_letter_code
_entity_poly.pdbx_strand_id
1 'polypeptide(L)'
;MSYSKGETKMTFKKGELLNKMLVLATNSHAGQFDKGGNPYILHALSVMYGLKSDDEELQCIALGHDIVEDCDVTYVQLKELGFTDRIIDGIRCMTKVPGESYEEYKDKVKGNPDAVLVKMSDLNHNTQITRLKGVTPKDMARMEKYFHFYLELVSLQKNK
;
A
#
# COMPACT_ATOMS: atom_id res chain seq x y z
N MET A 1 9.02 -42.03 14.11
CA MET A 1 7.65 -41.62 13.75
C MET A 1 7.67 -40.11 13.45
N SER A 2 7.58 -39.78 12.18
CA SER A 2 7.62 -38.37 11.69
C SER A 2 6.19 -37.86 11.67
N TYR A 3 5.86 -36.89 12.53
CA TYR A 3 4.60 -36.16 12.46
C TYR A 3 4.75 -35.06 11.43
N SER A 4 4.23 -35.25 10.21
CA SER A 4 4.02 -34.18 9.26
C SER A 4 2.90 -33.27 9.81
N LYS A 5 3.23 -32.07 10.24
CA LYS A 5 2.24 -31.03 10.48
C LYS A 5 1.64 -30.68 9.11
N GLY A 6 0.44 -31.17 8.85
CA GLY A 6 -0.35 -30.72 7.72
C GLY A 6 -0.67 -29.21 7.90
N GLU A 7 -0.05 -28.37 7.09
CA GLU A 7 -0.47 -26.98 6.96
C GLU A 7 -1.88 -26.96 6.38
N THR A 8 -2.86 -26.65 7.20
CA THR A 8 -4.23 -26.43 6.75
C THR A 8 -4.22 -25.15 5.92
N LYS A 9 -4.19 -25.31 4.59
CA LYS A 9 -4.30 -24.19 3.66
C LYS A 9 -5.68 -23.56 3.88
N MET A 10 -5.73 -22.40 4.53
CA MET A 10 -6.99 -21.65 4.68
C MET A 10 -7.47 -21.25 3.28
N THR A 11 -8.62 -21.77 2.88
CA THR A 11 -9.28 -21.40 1.62
C THR A 11 -10.26 -20.26 1.91
N PHE A 12 -9.95 -19.07 1.42
CA PHE A 12 -10.85 -17.92 1.50
C PHE A 12 -11.86 -17.96 0.35
N LYS A 13 -13.08 -17.48 0.60
CA LYS A 13 -14.02 -17.18 -0.48
C LYS A 13 -13.54 -15.94 -1.22
N LYS A 14 -13.74 -15.91 -2.54
CA LYS A 14 -13.42 -14.72 -3.35
C LYS A 14 -14.09 -13.47 -2.76
N GLY A 15 -13.32 -12.43 -2.56
CA GLY A 15 -13.77 -11.15 -1.97
C GLY A 15 -13.77 -11.11 -0.45
N GLU A 16 -13.47 -12.20 0.25
CA GLU A 16 -13.48 -12.24 1.71
C GLU A 16 -12.33 -11.42 2.31
N LEU A 17 -11.12 -11.57 1.77
CA LEU A 17 -9.95 -10.81 2.23
C LEU A 17 -10.10 -9.33 1.91
N LEU A 18 -10.59 -9.01 0.71
CA LEU A 18 -10.81 -7.63 0.27
C LEU A 18 -11.86 -6.94 1.15
N ASN A 19 -12.99 -7.59 1.44
CA ASN A 19 -14.00 -7.04 2.34
C ASN A 19 -13.43 -6.79 3.74
N LYS A 20 -12.67 -7.74 4.27
CA LYS A 20 -12.01 -7.63 5.58
C LYS A 20 -11.02 -6.46 5.61
N MET A 21 -10.19 -6.30 4.56
CA MET A 21 -9.24 -5.19 4.46
C MET A 21 -9.95 -3.84 4.32
N LEU A 22 -11.03 -3.78 3.54
CA LEU A 22 -11.82 -2.55 3.37
C LEU A 22 -12.39 -2.06 4.70
N VAL A 23 -12.96 -2.96 5.50
CA VAL A 23 -13.49 -2.62 6.84
C VAL A 23 -12.35 -2.17 7.76
N LEU A 24 -11.22 -2.90 7.78
CA LEU A 24 -10.07 -2.55 8.60
C LEU A 24 -9.51 -1.18 8.22
N ALA A 25 -9.23 -0.93 6.95
CA ALA A 25 -8.66 0.32 6.47
C ALA A 25 -9.61 1.52 6.73
N THR A 26 -10.92 1.34 6.51
CA THR A 26 -11.92 2.39 6.77
C THR A 26 -11.93 2.77 8.25
N ASN A 27 -11.93 1.78 9.14
CA ASN A 27 -11.93 2.02 10.59
C ASN A 27 -10.61 2.62 11.07
N SER A 28 -9.47 2.15 10.53
CA SER A 28 -8.14 2.63 10.93
C SER A 28 -7.89 4.08 10.53
N HIS A 29 -8.38 4.50 9.35
CA HIS A 29 -8.27 5.88 8.85
C HIS A 29 -9.42 6.79 9.28
N ALA A 30 -10.31 6.34 10.17
CA ALA A 30 -11.42 7.16 10.66
C ALA A 30 -10.91 8.45 11.31
N GLY A 31 -11.42 9.59 10.86
CA GLY A 31 -10.99 10.91 11.35
C GLY A 31 -9.68 11.43 10.75
N GLN A 32 -9.03 10.71 9.85
CA GLN A 32 -7.87 11.19 9.09
C GLN A 32 -8.30 11.84 7.77
N PHE A 33 -7.60 12.91 7.40
CA PHE A 33 -7.86 13.68 6.18
C PHE A 33 -6.56 13.88 5.39
N ASP A 34 -6.69 13.89 4.07
CA ASP A 34 -5.58 14.21 3.16
C ASP A 34 -5.31 15.72 3.12
N LYS A 35 -4.27 16.12 2.39
CA LYS A 35 -3.91 17.54 2.22
C LYS A 35 -4.98 18.38 1.48
N GLY A 36 -5.86 17.74 0.75
CA GLY A 36 -7.02 18.36 0.11
C GLY A 36 -8.20 18.52 1.07
N GLY A 37 -8.14 17.91 2.27
CA GLY A 37 -9.22 17.89 3.27
C GLY A 37 -10.28 16.84 3.01
N ASN A 38 -9.99 15.82 2.19
CA ASN A 38 -10.87 14.69 1.96
C ASN A 38 -10.58 13.56 2.96
N PRO A 39 -11.59 12.74 3.35
CA PRO A 39 -11.35 11.57 4.18
C PRO A 39 -10.24 10.67 3.58
N TYR A 40 -9.24 10.29 4.40
CA TYR A 40 -8.04 9.61 3.92
C TYR A 40 -8.32 8.28 3.22
N ILE A 41 -9.37 7.58 3.64
CA ILE A 41 -9.78 6.31 2.99
C ILE A 41 -10.02 6.47 1.48
N LEU A 42 -10.42 7.65 1.00
CA LEU A 42 -10.60 7.91 -0.43
C LEU A 42 -9.27 7.82 -1.20
N HIS A 43 -8.13 8.15 -0.56
CA HIS A 43 -6.81 7.92 -1.14
C HIS A 43 -6.52 6.42 -1.28
N ALA A 44 -6.70 5.64 -0.23
CA ALA A 44 -6.47 4.19 -0.27
C ALA A 44 -7.35 3.49 -1.33
N LEU A 45 -8.61 3.88 -1.44
CA LEU A 45 -9.51 3.41 -2.49
C LEU A 45 -9.03 3.81 -3.89
N SER A 46 -8.57 5.05 -4.07
CA SER A 46 -8.04 5.53 -5.35
C SER A 46 -6.79 4.76 -5.77
N VAL A 47 -5.91 4.43 -4.82
CA VAL A 47 -4.73 3.60 -5.08
C VAL A 47 -5.15 2.20 -5.52
N MET A 48 -6.11 1.57 -4.84
CA MET A 48 -6.66 0.27 -5.22
C MET A 48 -7.26 0.28 -6.63
N TYR A 49 -8.15 1.23 -6.94
CA TYR A 49 -8.77 1.34 -8.27
C TYR A 49 -7.76 1.67 -9.37
N GLY A 50 -6.71 2.42 -9.04
CA GLY A 50 -5.62 2.75 -9.96
C GLY A 50 -4.83 1.54 -10.45
N LEU A 51 -4.85 0.42 -9.73
CA LEU A 51 -4.21 -0.84 -10.13
C LEU A 51 -4.86 -1.46 -11.37
N LYS A 52 -6.16 -1.24 -11.59
CA LYS A 52 -6.95 -1.88 -12.66
C LYS A 52 -6.78 -3.41 -12.69
N SER A 53 -6.75 -4.02 -11.51
CA SER A 53 -6.52 -5.44 -11.30
C SER A 53 -7.67 -6.05 -10.48
N ASP A 54 -8.00 -7.29 -10.75
CA ASP A 54 -8.94 -8.12 -9.97
C ASP A 54 -8.22 -9.11 -9.02
N ASP A 55 -6.90 -9.01 -8.90
CA ASP A 55 -6.11 -9.74 -7.91
C ASP A 55 -6.44 -9.23 -6.51
N GLU A 56 -7.17 -10.04 -5.75
CA GLU A 56 -7.69 -9.69 -4.43
C GLU A 56 -6.59 -9.36 -3.43
N GLU A 57 -5.47 -10.10 -3.44
CA GLU A 57 -4.37 -9.85 -2.53
C GLU A 57 -3.65 -8.53 -2.86
N LEU A 58 -3.46 -8.24 -4.14
CA LEU A 58 -2.89 -6.97 -4.60
C LEU A 58 -3.79 -5.79 -4.22
N GLN A 59 -5.11 -5.94 -4.37
CA GLN A 59 -6.09 -4.94 -3.92
C GLN A 59 -6.04 -4.73 -2.40
N CYS A 60 -5.85 -5.79 -1.62
CA CYS A 60 -5.66 -5.70 -0.16
C CYS A 60 -4.38 -4.94 0.19
N ILE A 61 -3.28 -5.17 -0.50
CA ILE A 61 -2.03 -4.42 -0.29
C ILE A 61 -2.26 -2.93 -0.54
N ALA A 62 -2.95 -2.59 -1.62
CA ALA A 62 -3.26 -1.20 -1.95
C ALA A 62 -4.14 -0.51 -0.91
N LEU A 63 -5.20 -1.17 -0.44
CA LEU A 63 -6.06 -0.63 0.62
C LEU A 63 -5.33 -0.49 1.96
N GLY A 64 -4.44 -1.41 2.26
CA GLY A 64 -3.73 -1.48 3.54
C GLY A 64 -2.35 -0.81 3.56
N HIS A 65 -1.91 -0.19 2.47
CA HIS A 65 -0.51 0.23 2.32
C HIS A 65 -0.02 1.22 3.39
N ASP A 66 -0.91 2.02 3.97
CA ASP A 66 -0.58 3.04 4.98
C ASP A 66 -1.05 2.69 6.40
N ILE A 67 -1.79 1.58 6.62
CA ILE A 67 -2.40 1.29 7.93
C ILE A 67 -1.39 0.98 9.03
N VAL A 68 -0.21 0.46 8.69
CA VAL A 68 0.86 0.20 9.67
C VAL A 68 1.72 1.44 9.90
N GLU A 69 1.94 2.28 8.85
CA GLU A 69 2.72 3.51 8.98
C GLU A 69 1.95 4.61 9.72
N ASP A 70 0.67 4.79 9.41
CA ASP A 70 -0.12 5.96 9.81
C ASP A 70 -1.22 5.65 10.84
N CYS A 71 -1.43 4.39 11.21
CA CYS A 71 -2.45 3.94 12.16
C CYS A 71 -1.86 2.94 13.17
N ASP A 72 -2.62 2.63 14.22
CA ASP A 72 -2.24 1.68 15.27
C ASP A 72 -2.49 0.21 14.86
N VAL A 73 -2.08 -0.16 13.62
CA VAL A 73 -2.20 -1.53 13.13
C VAL A 73 -0.82 -2.17 13.04
N THR A 74 -0.70 -3.38 13.57
CA THR A 74 0.55 -4.15 13.56
C THR A 74 0.50 -5.33 12.59
N TYR A 75 1.67 -5.82 12.15
CA TYR A 75 1.74 -7.02 11.31
C TYR A 75 1.21 -8.27 12.04
N VAL A 76 1.35 -8.32 13.37
CA VAL A 76 0.78 -9.41 14.19
C VAL A 76 -0.74 -9.42 14.08
N GLN A 77 -1.38 -8.26 14.24
CA GLN A 77 -2.83 -8.14 14.08
C GLN A 77 -3.29 -8.52 12.66
N LEU A 78 -2.54 -8.14 11.62
CA LEU A 78 -2.86 -8.56 10.25
C LEU A 78 -2.82 -10.08 10.11
N LYS A 79 -1.83 -10.74 10.71
CA LYS A 79 -1.74 -12.20 10.71
C LYS A 79 -2.88 -12.87 11.48
N GLU A 80 -3.22 -12.34 12.66
CA GLU A 80 -4.35 -12.82 13.48
C GLU A 80 -5.71 -12.66 12.79
N LEU A 81 -5.87 -11.60 11.98
CA LEU A 81 -7.05 -11.39 11.14
C LEU A 81 -7.11 -12.32 9.92
N GLY A 82 -6.06 -13.11 9.69
CA GLY A 82 -6.00 -14.11 8.63
C GLY A 82 -5.52 -13.59 7.28
N PHE A 83 -4.90 -12.41 7.22
CA PHE A 83 -4.27 -11.95 5.98
C PHE A 83 -3.07 -12.83 5.64
N THR A 84 -2.87 -13.07 4.34
CA THR A 84 -1.80 -13.92 3.83
C THR A 84 -0.43 -13.27 4.00
N ASP A 85 0.63 -14.07 3.95
CA ASP A 85 1.99 -13.55 4.00
C ASP A 85 2.29 -12.62 2.82
N ARG A 86 1.73 -12.89 1.62
CA ARG A 86 1.84 -12.01 0.45
C ARG A 86 1.30 -10.61 0.75
N ILE A 87 0.12 -10.50 1.36
CA ILE A 87 -0.48 -9.21 1.73
C ILE A 87 0.39 -8.50 2.76
N ILE A 88 0.79 -9.20 3.81
CA ILE A 88 1.59 -8.63 4.90
C ILE A 88 2.95 -8.16 4.40
N ASP A 89 3.62 -8.94 3.56
CA ASP A 89 4.93 -8.57 2.99
C ASP A 89 4.82 -7.39 2.02
N GLY A 90 3.76 -7.34 1.21
CA GLY A 90 3.48 -6.19 0.36
C GLY A 90 3.30 -4.90 1.16
N ILE A 91 2.49 -4.93 2.22
CA ILE A 91 2.30 -3.79 3.13
C ILE A 91 3.61 -3.41 3.82
N ARG A 92 4.40 -4.40 4.28
CA ARG A 92 5.71 -4.17 4.91
C ARG A 92 6.67 -3.44 4.00
N CYS A 93 6.72 -3.80 2.72
CA CYS A 93 7.55 -3.12 1.73
C CYS A 93 7.10 -1.68 1.46
N MET A 94 5.82 -1.36 1.64
CA MET A 94 5.27 -0.01 1.51
C MET A 94 5.47 0.85 2.77
N THR A 95 5.71 0.26 3.93
CA THR A 95 5.83 0.93 5.23
C THR A 95 7.26 1.43 5.44
N LYS A 96 7.44 2.73 5.69
CA LYS A 96 8.72 3.29 6.15
C LYS A 96 8.94 2.97 7.61
N VAL A 97 10.19 2.73 7.99
CA VAL A 97 10.56 2.47 9.38
C VAL A 97 11.47 3.57 9.91
N PRO A 98 11.46 3.86 11.23
CA PRO A 98 12.36 4.84 11.81
C PRO A 98 13.83 4.51 11.51
N GLY A 99 14.61 5.51 11.09
CA GLY A 99 16.02 5.37 10.75
C GLY A 99 16.31 4.88 9.32
N GLU A 100 15.30 4.46 8.56
CA GLU A 100 15.45 4.06 7.16
C GLU A 100 15.62 5.30 6.27
N SER A 101 16.65 5.31 5.43
CA SER A 101 16.83 6.35 4.42
C SER A 101 15.80 6.21 3.29
N TYR A 102 15.62 7.27 2.52
CA TYR A 102 14.71 7.23 1.38
C TYR A 102 15.16 6.23 0.29
N GLU A 103 16.46 6.09 0.08
CA GLU A 103 17.01 5.11 -0.88
C GLU A 103 16.77 3.67 -0.41
N GLU A 104 17.02 3.36 0.87
CA GLU A 104 16.72 2.05 1.45
C GLU A 104 15.23 1.71 1.33
N TYR A 105 14.36 2.68 1.59
CA TYR A 105 12.93 2.51 1.38
C TYR A 105 12.58 2.21 -0.09
N LYS A 106 13.16 2.96 -1.04
CA LYS A 106 12.95 2.72 -2.48
C LYS A 106 13.41 1.32 -2.88
N ASP A 107 14.56 0.87 -2.39
CA ASP A 107 15.09 -0.46 -2.69
C ASP A 107 14.20 -1.57 -2.13
N LYS A 108 13.66 -1.37 -0.94
CA LYS A 108 12.69 -2.28 -0.34
C LYS A 108 11.41 -2.41 -1.21
N VAL A 109 10.86 -1.30 -1.66
CA VAL A 109 9.71 -1.29 -2.60
C VAL A 109 10.06 -2.01 -3.91
N LYS A 110 11.22 -1.69 -4.51
CA LYS A 110 11.68 -2.31 -5.77
C LYS A 110 11.87 -3.82 -5.66
N GLY A 111 12.18 -4.32 -4.48
CA GLY A 111 12.38 -5.75 -4.20
C GLY A 111 11.10 -6.59 -4.14
N ASN A 112 9.92 -5.98 -4.14
CA ASN A 112 8.64 -6.69 -4.07
C ASN A 112 7.74 -6.30 -5.26
N PRO A 113 7.38 -7.24 -6.16
CA PRO A 113 6.59 -6.93 -7.35
C PRO A 113 5.23 -6.30 -7.06
N ASP A 114 4.54 -6.73 -6.02
CA ASP A 114 3.24 -6.16 -5.62
C ASP A 114 3.41 -4.74 -5.10
N ALA A 115 4.42 -4.51 -4.25
CA ALA A 115 4.74 -3.17 -3.73
C ALA A 115 5.10 -2.19 -4.86
N VAL A 116 5.78 -2.65 -5.91
CA VAL A 116 6.07 -1.81 -7.10
C VAL A 116 4.77 -1.32 -7.73
N LEU A 117 3.81 -2.22 -8.00
CA LEU A 117 2.53 -1.86 -8.63
C LEU A 117 1.71 -0.92 -7.74
N VAL A 118 1.61 -1.24 -6.46
CA VAL A 118 0.89 -0.41 -5.49
C VAL A 118 1.55 0.96 -5.37
N LYS A 119 2.89 1.03 -5.29
CA LYS A 119 3.61 2.30 -5.19
C LYS A 119 3.47 3.17 -6.44
N MET A 120 3.45 2.57 -7.63
CA MET A 120 3.16 3.31 -8.86
C MET A 120 1.78 3.95 -8.82
N SER A 121 0.75 3.24 -8.36
CA SER A 121 -0.60 3.78 -8.21
C SER A 121 -0.67 4.86 -7.11
N ASP A 122 -0.01 4.65 -5.99
CA ASP A 122 0.09 5.61 -4.89
C ASP A 122 0.76 6.93 -5.35
N LEU A 123 1.91 6.84 -5.99
CA LEU A 123 2.63 8.00 -6.52
C LEU A 123 1.82 8.75 -7.58
N ASN A 124 1.13 8.02 -8.46
CA ASN A 124 0.24 8.63 -9.46
C ASN A 124 -0.88 9.45 -8.78
N HIS A 125 -1.54 8.89 -7.76
CA HIS A 125 -2.58 9.61 -7.04
C HIS A 125 -2.00 10.79 -6.23
N ASN A 126 -0.84 10.64 -5.61
CA ASN A 126 -0.18 11.68 -4.80
C ASN A 126 0.43 12.83 -5.62
N THR A 127 0.65 12.66 -6.93
CA THR A 127 1.12 13.70 -7.85
C THR A 127 0.00 14.43 -8.57
N GLN A 128 -1.26 14.13 -8.30
CA GLN A 128 -2.40 14.88 -8.84
C GLN A 128 -2.53 16.24 -8.15
N ILE A 129 -2.00 17.28 -8.79
CA ILE A 129 -1.95 18.64 -8.25
C ILE A 129 -3.34 19.21 -7.96
N THR A 130 -4.35 18.79 -8.73
CA THR A 130 -5.75 19.22 -8.58
C THR A 130 -6.42 18.75 -7.28
N ARG A 131 -5.81 17.83 -6.55
CA ARG A 131 -6.27 17.42 -5.22
C ARG A 131 -5.94 18.42 -4.11
N LEU A 132 -5.03 19.35 -4.36
CA LEU A 132 -4.61 20.35 -3.38
C LEU A 132 -5.54 21.58 -3.42
N LYS A 133 -5.77 22.18 -2.26
CA LYS A 133 -6.51 23.46 -2.14
C LYS A 133 -5.67 24.68 -2.51
N GLY A 134 -4.38 24.50 -2.67
CA GLY A 134 -3.39 25.48 -3.07
C GLY A 134 -2.04 24.78 -3.17
N VAL A 135 -1.09 25.37 -3.89
CA VAL A 135 0.22 24.79 -4.16
C VAL A 135 1.32 25.67 -3.59
N THR A 136 2.14 25.10 -2.74
CA THR A 136 3.34 25.74 -2.18
C THR A 136 4.61 25.21 -2.86
N PRO A 137 5.76 25.93 -2.76
CA PRO A 137 7.05 25.39 -3.23
C PRO A 137 7.39 24.01 -2.61
N LYS A 138 6.99 23.77 -1.34
CA LYS A 138 7.18 22.50 -0.66
C LYS A 138 6.35 21.38 -1.31
N ASP A 139 5.14 21.68 -1.77
CA ASP A 139 4.31 20.71 -2.49
C ASP A 139 4.92 20.37 -3.85
N MET A 140 5.45 21.36 -4.57
CA MET A 140 6.13 21.13 -5.85
C MET A 140 7.37 20.25 -5.68
N ALA A 141 8.23 20.54 -4.70
CA ALA A 141 9.42 19.74 -4.41
C ALA A 141 9.06 18.26 -4.06
N ARG A 142 7.96 18.07 -3.30
CA ARG A 142 7.45 16.73 -2.99
C ARG A 142 6.96 16.00 -4.25
N MET A 143 6.22 16.69 -5.10
CA MET A 143 5.70 16.11 -6.36
C MET A 143 6.83 15.73 -7.30
N GLU A 144 7.85 16.56 -7.44
CA GLU A 144 9.05 16.28 -8.22
C GLU A 144 9.74 15.00 -7.71
N LYS A 145 9.97 14.90 -6.38
CA LYS A 145 10.54 13.71 -5.74
C LYS A 145 9.71 12.46 -6.03
N TYR A 146 8.38 12.55 -5.96
CA TYR A 146 7.47 11.43 -6.23
C TYR A 146 7.47 11.03 -7.69
N PHE A 147 7.52 12.00 -8.60
CA PHE A 147 7.59 11.73 -10.02
C PHE A 147 8.89 11.03 -10.43
N HIS A 148 10.03 11.42 -9.87
CA HIS A 148 11.30 10.73 -10.08
C HIS A 148 11.23 9.27 -9.64
N PHE A 149 10.69 8.99 -8.47
CA PHE A 149 10.50 7.60 -8.02
C PHE A 149 9.54 6.81 -8.93
N TYR A 150 8.46 7.44 -9.37
CA TYR A 150 7.54 6.82 -10.34
C TYR A 150 8.26 6.40 -11.62
N LEU A 151 9.11 7.26 -12.18
CA LEU A 151 9.91 6.94 -13.39
C LEU A 151 10.89 5.79 -13.17
N GLU A 152 11.52 5.70 -11.99
CA GLU A 152 12.36 4.55 -11.63
C GLU A 152 11.55 3.24 -11.67
N LEU A 153 10.35 3.24 -11.09
CA LEU A 153 9.48 2.06 -11.07
C LEU A 153 8.97 1.68 -12.48
N VAL A 154 8.62 2.67 -13.31
CA VAL A 154 8.25 2.44 -14.72
C VAL A 154 9.40 1.76 -15.48
N SER A 155 10.64 2.20 -15.27
CA SER A 155 11.81 1.60 -15.91
C SER A 155 12.00 0.14 -15.51
N LEU A 156 11.74 -0.22 -14.26
CA LEU A 156 11.78 -1.62 -13.81
C LEU A 156 10.75 -2.51 -14.52
N GLN A 157 9.56 -1.97 -14.83
CA GLN A 157 8.51 -2.75 -15.51
C GLN A 157 8.81 -2.97 -17.01
N LYS A 158 9.52 -2.05 -17.64
CA LYS A 158 9.90 -2.17 -19.07
C LYS A 158 11.02 -3.18 -19.31
N ASN A 159 11.81 -3.48 -18.30
CA ASN A 159 12.96 -4.39 -18.37
C ASN A 159 12.63 -5.84 -17.98
N LYS A 160 11.36 -6.14 -17.71
CA LYS A 160 10.82 -7.49 -17.49
C LYS A 160 10.09 -8.00 -18.73
#